data_bfca41299ad44a61a754d54c8a91045b
#
_entry.id   bfca41299ad44a61a754d54c8a91045b
#
_cell.length_a   1.000
_cell.length_b   1.000
_cell.length_c   1.000
_cell.angle_alpha   90.00
_cell.angle_beta   90.00
_cell.angle_gamma   90.00
#
_symmetry.space_group_name_H-M   'P 1'
#
loop_
_entity.id
_entity.type
_entity.pdbx_description
1 polymer ?
#
loop_
_entity_poly.entity_id
_entity_poly.type
_entity_poly.pdbx_seq_one_letter_code
_entity_poly.pdbx_strand_id
1 'polypeptide(L)'
;MRCKQLAIPRLGFAFTSATSALFAGSASAADTGAVAAAVFGIPADFILFALTLLGVALFHHHTLKVALIGLAAITLHKLLFTGFAHGAGVPGLMTHLAHEWVILANLLGLLLGFALLAQHFEESRIPALLPNFLPDDWKGGFVLLVMIFVLSSFLDNIAAAMIGGTVAMTVFRGRVHIGYLAAIVAASNAGGSGSVVGDTTTTMMWIDGVNPLDVVEAYVAASVAMVIFGIPAALQQHAYSPITKDAAPGIRIDWTRVGVVALILAAAIAANVIINTRYPQLGDKFPFIGAAVWIAILVAAPLRKPEWRLLPGAFKGSVFLLSLILCASMMPVEKLPAASWQTALGLGFVSAVFDNIPLTALALKQGGYDWGFLAYAVGFGGSMIWFGSSAGVALSNMFPEAKSVGDRKSVV
;
A
#
# COMPACT_ATOMS: atom_id res chain seq x y z
N MET A 1 -2.96 -37.61 -28.21
CA MET A 1 -3.51 -37.70 -26.84
C MET A 1 -4.33 -36.42 -26.57
N ARG A 2 -5.63 -36.53 -26.35
CA ARG A 2 -6.58 -35.41 -26.26
C ARG A 2 -6.57 -34.85 -24.83
N CYS A 3 -6.19 -33.58 -24.66
CA CYS A 3 -6.37 -32.86 -23.41
C CYS A 3 -7.86 -32.54 -23.23
N LYS A 4 -8.45 -33.05 -22.16
CA LYS A 4 -9.80 -32.68 -21.71
C LYS A 4 -9.73 -31.32 -21.03
N GLN A 5 -10.37 -30.31 -21.60
CA GLN A 5 -10.69 -29.04 -20.92
C GLN A 5 -11.75 -29.35 -19.85
N LEU A 6 -11.39 -29.11 -18.59
CA LEU A 6 -12.36 -29.05 -17.49
C LEU A 6 -13.05 -27.66 -17.54
N ALA A 7 -14.36 -27.69 -17.78
CA ALA A 7 -15.21 -26.52 -17.72
C ALA A 7 -15.42 -26.12 -16.26
N ILE A 8 -15.00 -24.91 -15.92
CA ILE A 8 -15.28 -24.25 -14.64
C ILE A 8 -16.73 -23.72 -14.71
N PRO A 9 -17.63 -24.06 -13.76
CA PRO A 9 -19.00 -23.55 -13.78
C PRO A 9 -19.01 -22.02 -13.56
N ARG A 10 -19.78 -21.33 -14.37
CA ARG A 10 -20.05 -19.89 -14.26
C ARG A 10 -20.75 -19.59 -12.94
N LEU A 11 -20.02 -19.08 -11.96
CA LEU A 11 -20.54 -18.52 -10.68
C LEU A 11 -21.12 -17.10 -10.88
N GLY A 12 -21.86 -16.90 -11.94
CA GLY A 12 -22.39 -15.58 -12.29
C GLY A 12 -23.76 -15.24 -11.69
N PHE A 13 -24.42 -16.15 -10.96
CA PHE A 13 -25.83 -15.97 -10.57
C PHE A 13 -26.08 -15.80 -9.05
N ALA A 14 -25.07 -15.93 -8.19
CA ALA A 14 -25.30 -15.87 -6.74
C ALA A 14 -25.18 -14.46 -6.14
N PHE A 15 -24.62 -13.50 -6.87
CA PHE A 15 -24.37 -12.14 -6.32
C PHE A 15 -25.61 -11.23 -6.34
N THR A 16 -26.54 -11.45 -7.28
CA THR A 16 -27.77 -10.66 -7.38
C THR A 16 -28.86 -11.06 -6.39
N SER A 17 -28.85 -12.31 -5.92
CA SER A 17 -29.85 -12.80 -4.96
C SER A 17 -29.50 -12.50 -3.50
N ALA A 18 -28.21 -12.34 -3.15
CA ALA A 18 -27.80 -12.01 -1.78
C ALA A 18 -28.02 -10.52 -1.46
N THR A 19 -27.92 -9.64 -2.46
CA THR A 19 -28.24 -8.21 -2.29
C THR A 19 -29.72 -7.93 -2.12
N SER A 20 -30.59 -8.73 -2.75
CA SER A 20 -32.06 -8.56 -2.64
C SER A 20 -32.62 -8.99 -1.27
N ALA A 21 -31.98 -9.92 -0.57
CA ALA A 21 -32.40 -10.34 0.77
C ALA A 21 -32.05 -9.35 1.88
N LEU A 22 -31.04 -8.48 1.65
CA LEU A 22 -30.66 -7.43 2.59
C LEU A 22 -31.57 -6.19 2.54
N PHE A 23 -32.41 -6.05 1.50
CA PHE A 23 -33.29 -4.89 1.30
C PHE A 23 -34.76 -5.13 1.69
N ALA A 24 -35.14 -6.32 2.14
CA ALA A 24 -36.52 -6.67 2.46
C ALA A 24 -36.92 -6.41 3.94
N GLY A 25 -36.37 -5.39 4.57
CA GLY A 25 -36.68 -5.03 5.95
C GLY A 25 -37.32 -3.64 6.05
N SER A 26 -38.66 -3.60 5.96
CA SER A 26 -39.62 -2.58 6.47
C SER A 26 -39.33 -1.10 6.14
N ALA A 27 -40.03 -0.61 5.09
CA ALA A 27 -40.47 0.77 5.03
C ALA A 27 -41.56 1.00 6.11
N SER A 28 -41.22 1.63 7.20
CA SER A 28 -42.16 2.29 8.10
C SER A 28 -41.63 3.68 8.41
N ALA A 29 -42.42 4.69 8.08
CA ALA A 29 -42.09 6.08 8.16
C ALA A 29 -42.09 6.60 9.61
N ALA A 30 -41.23 7.60 9.84
CA ALA A 30 -41.21 8.60 10.91
C ALA A 30 -41.01 8.09 12.35
N ASP A 31 -39.75 8.07 12.81
CA ASP A 31 -39.33 8.98 13.87
C ASP A 31 -37.78 8.98 14.02
N THR A 32 -37.23 10.13 14.25
CA THR A 32 -35.87 10.58 14.49
C THR A 32 -34.98 9.58 15.24
N GLY A 33 -34.24 8.77 14.51
CA GLY A 33 -33.27 7.82 15.00
C GLY A 33 -33.12 6.71 13.99
N ALA A 34 -32.38 6.95 12.88
CA ALA A 34 -32.10 5.92 11.91
C ALA A 34 -31.43 4.75 12.63
N VAL A 35 -32.21 3.68 12.93
CA VAL A 35 -31.68 2.43 13.43
C VAL A 35 -30.74 1.93 12.34
N ALA A 36 -29.44 2.12 12.57
CA ALA A 36 -28.42 1.63 11.67
C ALA A 36 -28.69 0.13 11.47
N ALA A 37 -28.98 -0.28 10.24
CA ALA A 37 -29.23 -1.68 9.92
C ALA A 37 -28.00 -2.47 10.37
N ALA A 38 -28.14 -3.20 11.45
CA ALA A 38 -27.08 -4.03 12.02
C ALA A 38 -27.44 -5.50 11.78
N VAL A 39 -26.50 -6.26 11.24
CA VAL A 39 -26.62 -7.72 11.08
C VAL A 39 -25.72 -8.34 12.14
N PHE A 40 -26.30 -9.11 13.05
CA PHE A 40 -25.60 -9.68 14.21
C PHE A 40 -24.89 -8.63 15.10
N GLY A 41 -25.44 -7.42 15.21
CA GLY A 41 -24.85 -6.32 15.98
C GLY A 41 -23.72 -5.55 15.27
N ILE A 42 -23.33 -5.95 14.05
CA ILE A 42 -22.33 -5.26 13.24
C ILE A 42 -23.04 -4.27 12.31
N PRO A 43 -22.66 -2.99 12.28
CA PRO A 43 -23.22 -2.01 11.33
C PRO A 43 -23.04 -2.46 9.88
N ALA A 44 -24.08 -2.28 9.06
CA ALA A 44 -24.07 -2.68 7.65
C ALA A 44 -22.95 -1.99 6.85
N ASP A 45 -22.54 -0.78 7.27
CA ASP A 45 -21.41 -0.04 6.69
C ASP A 45 -20.12 -0.89 6.73
N PHE A 46 -19.80 -1.50 7.88
CA PHE A 46 -18.61 -2.36 8.01
C PHE A 46 -18.74 -3.65 7.21
N ILE A 47 -19.92 -4.20 7.09
CA ILE A 47 -20.15 -5.41 6.27
C ILE A 47 -19.89 -5.08 4.80
N LEU A 48 -20.43 -3.97 4.30
CA LEU A 48 -20.20 -3.51 2.92
C LEU A 48 -18.71 -3.21 2.67
N PHE A 49 -18.05 -2.59 3.65
CA PHE A 49 -16.62 -2.32 3.57
C PHE A 49 -15.81 -3.63 3.54
N ALA A 50 -16.06 -4.56 4.45
CA ALA A 50 -15.41 -5.88 4.48
C ALA A 50 -15.66 -6.66 3.18
N LEU A 51 -16.87 -6.64 2.63
CA LEU A 51 -17.19 -7.26 1.34
C LEU A 51 -16.46 -6.60 0.17
N THR A 52 -16.26 -5.27 0.23
CA THR A 52 -15.45 -4.55 -0.77
C THR A 52 -14.00 -5.00 -0.71
N LEU A 53 -13.40 -5.05 0.48
CA LEU A 53 -12.02 -5.51 0.66
C LEU A 53 -11.86 -6.98 0.26
N LEU A 54 -12.78 -7.85 0.64
CA LEU A 54 -12.80 -9.25 0.23
C LEU A 54 -12.95 -9.38 -1.30
N GLY A 55 -13.81 -8.57 -1.91
CA GLY A 55 -13.95 -8.51 -3.35
C GLY A 55 -12.66 -8.11 -4.06
N VAL A 56 -11.92 -7.13 -3.53
CA VAL A 56 -10.60 -6.72 -4.04
C VAL A 56 -9.60 -7.89 -3.94
N ALA A 57 -9.56 -8.59 -2.82
CA ALA A 57 -8.67 -9.73 -2.61
C ALA A 57 -9.00 -10.90 -3.56
N LEU A 58 -10.29 -11.21 -3.76
CA LEU A 58 -10.72 -12.32 -4.63
C LEU A 58 -10.61 -11.99 -6.13
N PHE A 59 -10.89 -10.74 -6.52
CA PHE A 59 -10.90 -10.29 -7.91
C PHE A 59 -9.71 -9.40 -8.25
N HIS A 60 -8.51 -9.83 -7.88
CA HIS A 60 -7.26 -9.09 -8.03
C HIS A 60 -6.93 -8.58 -9.46
N HIS A 61 -7.52 -9.17 -10.52
CA HIS A 61 -7.42 -8.64 -11.89
C HIS A 61 -8.37 -7.47 -12.19
N HIS A 62 -9.34 -7.18 -11.29
CA HIS A 62 -10.37 -6.16 -11.48
C HIS A 62 -10.49 -5.24 -10.26
N THR A 63 -9.40 -5.05 -9.51
CA THR A 63 -9.37 -4.33 -8.23
C THR A 63 -10.02 -2.95 -8.29
N LEU A 64 -9.69 -2.14 -9.32
CA LEU A 64 -10.29 -0.82 -9.52
C LEU A 64 -11.80 -0.88 -9.69
N LYS A 65 -12.32 -1.82 -10.49
CA LYS A 65 -13.78 -1.95 -10.70
C LYS A 65 -14.48 -2.34 -9.41
N VAL A 66 -13.90 -3.28 -8.66
CA VAL A 66 -14.46 -3.74 -7.38
C VAL A 66 -14.47 -2.59 -6.35
N ALA A 67 -13.36 -1.84 -6.23
CA ALA A 67 -13.29 -0.69 -5.33
C ALA A 67 -14.32 0.39 -5.67
N LEU A 68 -14.49 0.71 -6.96
CA LEU A 68 -15.49 1.69 -7.40
C LEU A 68 -16.93 1.21 -7.16
N ILE A 69 -17.22 -0.08 -7.36
CA ILE A 69 -18.52 -0.66 -7.06
C ILE A 69 -18.77 -0.62 -5.55
N GLY A 70 -17.77 -0.99 -4.73
CA GLY A 70 -17.85 -0.92 -3.28
C GLY A 70 -18.08 0.51 -2.79
N LEU A 71 -17.32 1.47 -3.32
CA LEU A 71 -17.50 2.90 -3.03
C LEU A 71 -18.92 3.37 -3.36
N ALA A 72 -19.43 3.02 -4.54
CA ALA A 72 -20.79 3.37 -4.94
C ALA A 72 -21.83 2.72 -4.02
N ALA A 73 -21.67 1.45 -3.65
CA ALA A 73 -22.58 0.74 -2.75
C ALA A 73 -22.60 1.34 -1.35
N ILE A 74 -21.42 1.64 -0.77
CA ILE A 74 -21.31 2.28 0.55
C ILE A 74 -21.90 3.69 0.52
N THR A 75 -21.57 4.49 -0.50
CA THR A 75 -22.10 5.85 -0.65
C THR A 75 -23.62 5.82 -0.77
N LEU A 76 -24.17 4.93 -1.59
CA LEU A 76 -25.62 4.77 -1.75
C LEU A 76 -26.29 4.35 -0.44
N HIS A 77 -25.70 3.39 0.28
CA HIS A 77 -26.19 2.95 1.58
C HIS A 77 -26.23 4.12 2.57
N LYS A 78 -25.17 4.92 2.62
CA LYS A 78 -25.12 6.10 3.48
C LYS A 78 -26.12 7.19 3.09
N LEU A 79 -26.30 7.41 1.80
CA LEU A 79 -27.29 8.37 1.31
C LEU A 79 -28.72 8.01 1.70
N LEU A 80 -29.05 6.71 1.72
CA LEU A 80 -30.41 6.21 1.91
C LEU A 80 -30.74 5.86 3.37
N PHE A 81 -29.74 5.40 4.17
CA PHE A 81 -30.02 4.76 5.45
C PHE A 81 -29.29 5.34 6.65
N THR A 82 -27.95 5.58 6.57
CA THR A 82 -27.16 5.89 7.78
C THR A 82 -26.66 7.32 7.86
N GLY A 83 -26.57 8.02 6.74
CA GLY A 83 -25.99 9.37 6.68
C GLY A 83 -24.45 9.37 6.80
N PHE A 84 -23.87 10.56 6.74
CA PHE A 84 -22.43 10.82 6.89
C PHE A 84 -22.16 11.49 8.24
N ALA A 85 -20.90 11.57 8.67
CA ALA A 85 -20.51 12.20 9.94
C ALA A 85 -21.02 13.64 10.09
N HIS A 86 -21.16 14.37 8.99
CA HIS A 86 -21.57 15.78 8.95
C HIS A 86 -23.00 16.00 8.45
N GLY A 87 -23.84 14.96 8.42
CA GLY A 87 -25.25 15.08 8.03
C GLY A 87 -25.75 13.96 7.13
N ALA A 88 -27.04 13.96 6.86
CA ALA A 88 -27.70 12.96 6.03
C ALA A 88 -27.86 13.43 4.57
N GLY A 89 -28.05 12.48 3.66
CA GLY A 89 -28.36 12.73 2.26
C GLY A 89 -27.26 13.43 1.47
N VAL A 90 -27.64 14.07 0.37
CA VAL A 90 -26.69 14.73 -0.55
C VAL A 90 -25.90 15.87 0.12
N PRO A 91 -26.49 16.74 0.96
CA PRO A 91 -25.72 17.75 1.68
C PRO A 91 -24.63 17.15 2.57
N GLY A 92 -24.95 16.06 3.28
CA GLY A 92 -23.97 15.35 4.11
C GLY A 92 -22.81 14.77 3.28
N LEU A 93 -23.11 14.19 2.11
CA LEU A 93 -22.08 13.71 1.17
C LEU A 93 -21.18 14.86 0.70
N MET A 94 -21.75 15.99 0.30
CA MET A 94 -20.96 17.14 -0.17
C MET A 94 -20.06 17.71 0.92
N THR A 95 -20.56 17.80 2.15
CA THR A 95 -19.76 18.26 3.29
C THR A 95 -18.63 17.26 3.60
N HIS A 96 -18.93 15.96 3.54
CA HIS A 96 -17.91 14.91 3.72
C HIS A 96 -16.80 15.00 2.66
N LEU A 97 -17.17 15.09 1.38
CA LEU A 97 -16.19 15.24 0.29
C LEU A 97 -15.41 16.55 0.40
N ALA A 98 -16.05 17.66 0.83
CA ALA A 98 -15.38 18.93 1.08
C ALA A 98 -14.40 18.87 2.26
N HIS A 99 -14.53 17.90 3.16
CA HIS A 99 -13.57 17.68 4.24
C HIS A 99 -12.41 16.80 3.79
N GLU A 100 -12.68 15.77 3.01
CA GLU A 100 -11.69 14.75 2.59
C GLU A 100 -10.83 15.20 1.38
N TRP A 101 -11.23 16.19 0.59
CA TRP A 101 -10.63 16.48 -0.70
C TRP A 101 -9.14 16.82 -0.65
N VAL A 102 -8.68 17.49 0.41
CA VAL A 102 -7.28 17.91 0.53
C VAL A 102 -6.36 16.70 0.74
N ILE A 103 -6.75 15.78 1.62
CA ILE A 103 -6.03 14.53 1.87
C ILE A 103 -5.99 13.70 0.58
N LEU A 104 -7.14 13.53 -0.08
CA LEU A 104 -7.23 12.77 -1.33
C LEU A 104 -6.40 13.39 -2.45
N ALA A 105 -6.40 14.73 -2.58
CA ALA A 105 -5.61 15.44 -3.59
C ALA A 105 -4.10 15.39 -3.29
N ASN A 106 -3.69 15.51 -2.02
CA ASN A 106 -2.30 15.31 -1.60
C ASN A 106 -1.83 13.90 -1.95
N LEU A 107 -2.60 12.88 -1.57
CA LEU A 107 -2.28 11.48 -1.87
C LEU A 107 -2.19 11.21 -3.36
N LEU A 108 -3.15 11.71 -4.15
CA LEU A 108 -3.09 11.59 -5.60
C LEU A 108 -1.81 12.22 -6.16
N GLY A 109 -1.50 13.45 -5.74
CA GLY A 109 -0.29 14.16 -6.16
C GLY A 109 0.98 13.39 -5.80
N LEU A 110 1.07 12.86 -4.60
CA LEU A 110 2.20 12.08 -4.11
C LEU A 110 2.33 10.73 -4.85
N LEU A 111 1.25 9.97 -4.99
CA LEU A 111 1.29 8.67 -5.68
C LEU A 111 1.75 8.81 -7.13
N LEU A 112 1.24 9.80 -7.85
CA LEU A 112 1.67 10.08 -9.23
C LEU A 112 3.11 10.62 -9.28
N GLY A 113 3.47 11.51 -8.37
CA GLY A 113 4.82 12.08 -8.27
C GLY A 113 5.86 11.04 -7.90
N PHE A 114 5.55 10.15 -6.96
CA PHE A 114 6.47 9.09 -6.53
C PHE A 114 6.62 7.98 -7.58
N ALA A 115 5.62 7.73 -8.42
CA ALA A 115 5.79 6.87 -9.58
C ALA A 115 6.86 7.41 -10.55
N LEU A 116 6.88 8.73 -10.79
CA LEU A 116 7.91 9.38 -11.60
C LEU A 116 9.27 9.44 -10.88
N LEU A 117 9.27 9.64 -9.56
CA LEU A 117 10.48 9.59 -8.74
C LEU A 117 11.13 8.20 -8.80
N ALA A 118 10.36 7.14 -8.62
CA ALA A 118 10.85 5.77 -8.70
C ALA A 118 11.50 5.47 -10.06
N GLN A 119 10.90 5.95 -11.15
CA GLN A 119 11.47 5.84 -12.49
C GLN A 119 12.80 6.61 -12.62
N HIS A 120 12.89 7.84 -12.09
CA HIS A 120 14.16 8.58 -12.08
C HIS A 120 15.23 7.85 -11.30
N PHE A 121 14.87 7.21 -10.18
CA PHE A 121 15.82 6.41 -9.39
C PHE A 121 16.27 5.16 -10.17
N GLU A 122 15.36 4.44 -10.81
CA GLU A 122 15.69 3.27 -11.62
C GLU A 122 16.63 3.66 -12.77
N GLU A 123 16.31 4.71 -13.51
CA GLU A 123 17.12 5.20 -14.63
C GLU A 123 18.43 5.88 -14.18
N SER A 124 18.61 6.18 -12.89
CA SER A 124 19.90 6.66 -12.34
C SER A 124 21.03 5.62 -12.44
N ARG A 125 20.65 4.34 -12.67
CA ARG A 125 21.52 3.16 -12.70
C ARG A 125 22.16 2.81 -11.35
N ILE A 126 21.76 3.45 -10.24
CA ILE A 126 22.14 3.02 -8.90
C ILE A 126 21.74 1.57 -8.64
N PRO A 127 20.48 1.13 -8.96
CA PRO A 127 20.08 -0.27 -8.76
C PRO A 127 20.99 -1.27 -9.47
N ALA A 128 21.51 -0.93 -10.65
CA ALA A 128 22.41 -1.81 -11.41
C ALA A 128 23.79 -1.98 -10.77
N LEU A 129 24.17 -1.13 -9.82
CA LEU A 129 25.42 -1.27 -9.07
C LEU A 129 25.25 -2.10 -7.79
N LEU A 130 24.05 -2.33 -7.32
CA LEU A 130 23.79 -3.05 -6.07
C LEU A 130 24.47 -4.42 -6.03
N PRO A 131 24.51 -5.23 -7.12
CA PRO A 131 25.20 -6.52 -7.13
C PRO A 131 26.68 -6.44 -6.73
N ASN A 132 27.34 -5.33 -7.02
CA ASN A 132 28.79 -5.17 -6.73
C ASN A 132 29.09 -5.09 -5.24
N PHE A 133 28.12 -4.70 -4.42
CA PHE A 133 28.27 -4.56 -2.98
C PHE A 133 27.89 -5.83 -2.21
N LEU A 134 27.38 -6.87 -2.89
CA LEU A 134 26.92 -8.08 -2.24
C LEU A 134 28.11 -9.02 -1.97
N PRO A 135 28.29 -9.59 -0.77
CA PRO A 135 29.18 -10.73 -0.52
C PRO A 135 28.82 -11.96 -1.37
N ASP A 136 29.78 -12.83 -1.65
CA ASP A 136 29.56 -14.02 -2.47
C ASP A 136 28.96 -15.20 -1.70
N ASP A 137 28.88 -15.09 -0.38
CA ASP A 137 28.28 -16.08 0.52
C ASP A 137 26.79 -15.75 0.82
N TRP A 138 26.18 -16.48 1.75
CA TRP A 138 24.80 -16.25 2.18
C TRP A 138 24.54 -14.82 2.67
N LYS A 139 25.58 -14.15 3.19
CA LYS A 139 25.48 -12.75 3.65
C LYS A 139 25.10 -11.82 2.50
N GLY A 140 25.50 -12.13 1.27
CA GLY A 140 25.10 -11.34 0.11
C GLY A 140 23.60 -11.33 -0.10
N GLY A 141 22.91 -12.46 0.08
CA GLY A 141 21.46 -12.50 0.09
C GLY A 141 20.85 -11.64 1.22
N PHE A 142 21.42 -11.71 2.41
CA PHE A 142 20.97 -10.87 3.54
C PHE A 142 21.22 -9.38 3.30
N VAL A 143 22.39 -9.01 2.79
CA VAL A 143 22.71 -7.62 2.44
C VAL A 143 21.75 -7.09 1.38
N LEU A 144 21.36 -7.87 0.39
CA LEU A 144 20.37 -7.48 -0.59
C LEU A 144 19.01 -7.16 0.08
N LEU A 145 18.56 -7.99 1.02
CA LEU A 145 17.34 -7.71 1.78
C LEU A 145 17.45 -6.42 2.61
N VAL A 146 18.61 -6.19 3.26
CA VAL A 146 18.89 -4.94 4.00
C VAL A 146 18.87 -3.74 3.04
N MET A 147 19.43 -3.88 1.84
CA MET A 147 19.40 -2.79 0.84
C MET A 147 17.96 -2.49 0.40
N ILE A 148 17.12 -3.50 0.21
CA ILE A 148 15.69 -3.32 -0.10
C ILE A 148 14.98 -2.61 1.05
N PHE A 149 15.23 -3.02 2.29
CA PHE A 149 14.70 -2.37 3.50
C PHE A 149 15.08 -0.88 3.54
N VAL A 150 16.35 -0.56 3.32
CA VAL A 150 16.82 0.83 3.28
C VAL A 150 16.22 1.59 2.11
N LEU A 151 16.16 0.99 0.92
CA LEU A 151 15.55 1.63 -0.26
C LEU A 151 14.08 1.96 -0.02
N SER A 152 13.34 1.05 0.61
CA SER A 152 11.92 1.25 0.92
C SER A 152 11.68 2.35 1.94
N SER A 153 12.70 2.77 2.68
CA SER A 153 12.59 3.95 3.56
C SER A 153 12.53 5.28 2.80
N PHE A 154 12.88 5.28 1.51
CA PHE A 154 12.95 6.49 0.66
C PHE A 154 12.13 6.35 -0.63
N LEU A 155 11.84 5.13 -1.04
CA LEU A 155 11.02 4.81 -2.19
C LEU A 155 9.78 4.05 -1.71
N ASP A 156 8.69 4.17 -2.46
CA ASP A 156 7.52 3.32 -2.23
C ASP A 156 7.92 1.83 -2.14
N ASN A 157 7.29 1.11 -1.22
CA ASN A 157 7.52 -0.30 -0.97
C ASN A 157 7.37 -1.17 -2.25
N ILE A 158 6.47 -0.79 -3.17
CA ILE A 158 6.32 -1.46 -4.48
C ILE A 158 7.59 -1.31 -5.30
N ALA A 159 8.11 -0.09 -5.43
CA ALA A 159 9.33 0.19 -6.19
C ALA A 159 10.54 -0.52 -5.58
N ALA A 160 10.68 -0.49 -4.26
CA ALA A 160 11.77 -1.19 -3.55
C ALA A 160 11.71 -2.71 -3.77
N ALA A 161 10.52 -3.32 -3.69
CA ALA A 161 10.33 -4.75 -3.95
C ALA A 161 10.66 -5.12 -5.41
N MET A 162 10.22 -4.31 -6.38
CA MET A 162 10.49 -4.54 -7.80
C MET A 162 11.98 -4.43 -8.13
N ILE A 163 12.68 -3.42 -7.60
CA ILE A 163 14.13 -3.27 -7.73
C ILE A 163 14.84 -4.48 -7.11
N GLY A 164 14.44 -4.85 -5.89
CA GLY A 164 14.99 -6.02 -5.20
C GLY A 164 14.78 -7.32 -5.97
N GLY A 165 13.59 -7.52 -6.53
CA GLY A 165 13.26 -8.65 -7.39
C GLY A 165 14.12 -8.69 -8.65
N THR A 166 14.31 -7.56 -9.32
CA THR A 166 15.16 -7.44 -10.52
C THR A 166 16.62 -7.76 -10.21
N VAL A 167 17.14 -7.23 -9.09
CA VAL A 167 18.51 -7.53 -8.64
C VAL A 167 18.63 -9.02 -8.29
N ALA A 168 17.66 -9.60 -7.57
CA ALA A 168 17.63 -11.01 -7.22
C ALA A 168 17.62 -11.91 -8.47
N MET A 169 16.81 -11.58 -9.50
CA MET A 169 16.81 -12.26 -10.80
C MET A 169 18.21 -12.31 -11.42
N THR A 170 18.91 -11.19 -11.36
CA THR A 170 20.24 -11.05 -11.95
C THR A 170 21.27 -11.85 -11.17
N VAL A 171 21.38 -11.65 -9.85
CA VAL A 171 22.45 -12.25 -9.02
C VAL A 171 22.24 -13.73 -8.75
N PHE A 172 21.00 -14.22 -8.79
CA PHE A 172 20.67 -15.65 -8.64
C PHE A 172 20.38 -16.34 -10.00
N ARG A 173 20.65 -15.67 -11.12
CA ARG A 173 20.45 -16.18 -12.50
C ARG A 173 19.05 -16.74 -12.74
N GLY A 174 18.03 -16.02 -12.31
CA GLY A 174 16.62 -16.42 -12.45
C GLY A 174 16.17 -17.52 -11.47
N ARG A 175 17.05 -18.02 -10.61
CA ARG A 175 16.73 -19.08 -9.63
C ARG A 175 16.54 -18.46 -8.25
N VAL A 176 15.36 -17.85 -8.01
CA VAL A 176 15.01 -17.23 -6.75
C VAL A 176 14.04 -18.14 -5.99
N HIS A 177 14.42 -18.51 -4.76
CA HIS A 177 13.58 -19.37 -3.92
C HIS A 177 12.33 -18.61 -3.45
N ILE A 178 11.17 -19.27 -3.37
CA ILE A 178 9.90 -18.64 -2.98
C ILE A 178 9.96 -17.98 -1.60
N GLY A 179 10.65 -18.59 -0.64
CA GLY A 179 10.88 -17.98 0.69
C GLY A 179 11.71 -16.70 0.62
N TYR A 180 12.62 -16.59 -0.34
CA TYR A 180 13.39 -15.37 -0.54
C TYR A 180 12.55 -14.27 -1.23
N LEU A 181 11.66 -14.64 -2.15
CA LEU A 181 10.68 -13.71 -2.72
C LEU A 181 9.76 -13.13 -1.63
N ALA A 182 9.28 -13.97 -0.72
CA ALA A 182 8.50 -13.52 0.44
C ALA A 182 9.33 -12.58 1.33
N ALA A 183 10.62 -12.87 1.52
CA ALA A 183 11.51 -12.00 2.30
C ALA A 183 11.77 -10.64 1.62
N ILE A 184 11.80 -10.56 0.28
CA ILE A 184 11.87 -9.30 -0.46
C ILE A 184 10.64 -8.44 -0.16
N VAL A 185 9.43 -9.01 -0.19
CA VAL A 185 8.19 -8.29 0.15
C VAL A 185 8.21 -7.86 1.62
N ALA A 186 8.63 -8.75 2.51
CA ALA A 186 8.72 -8.45 3.94
C ALA A 186 9.74 -7.34 4.22
N ALA A 187 10.90 -7.34 3.55
CA ALA A 187 11.92 -6.32 3.68
C ALA A 187 11.44 -4.94 3.16
N SER A 188 10.73 -4.92 2.03
CA SER A 188 10.18 -3.67 1.49
C SER A 188 9.09 -3.08 2.38
N ASN A 189 8.15 -3.90 2.86
CA ASN A 189 7.09 -3.43 3.76
C ASN A 189 7.64 -3.00 5.13
N ALA A 190 8.59 -3.77 5.69
CA ALA A 190 9.24 -3.42 6.96
C ALA A 190 10.06 -2.12 6.86
N GLY A 191 10.78 -1.92 5.75
CA GLY A 191 11.55 -0.70 5.50
C GLY A 191 10.68 0.53 5.30
N GLY A 192 9.52 0.38 4.65
CA GLY A 192 8.53 1.45 4.48
C GLY A 192 7.83 1.84 5.76
N SER A 193 7.59 0.89 6.67
CA SER A 193 6.76 1.10 7.86
C SER A 193 7.31 2.13 8.86
N GLY A 194 8.62 2.37 8.89
CA GLY A 194 9.25 3.36 9.78
C GLY A 194 9.55 4.70 9.11
N SER A 195 9.18 4.88 7.85
CA SER A 195 9.44 6.12 7.10
C SER A 195 8.17 6.74 6.57
N VAL A 196 7.96 8.01 6.86
CA VAL A 196 6.78 8.76 6.38
C VAL A 196 6.76 9.02 4.86
N VAL A 197 7.79 8.63 4.14
CA VAL A 197 7.88 8.73 2.66
C VAL A 197 8.07 7.38 1.98
N GLY A 198 8.28 6.32 2.75
CA GLY A 198 8.61 4.98 2.23
C GLY A 198 7.40 4.08 1.98
N ASP A 199 6.25 4.40 2.55
CA ASP A 199 4.99 3.66 2.34
C ASP A 199 3.83 4.64 2.27
N THR A 200 2.83 4.34 1.46
CA THR A 200 1.60 5.13 1.35
C THR A 200 0.86 5.23 2.70
N THR A 201 0.89 4.18 3.52
CA THR A 201 0.25 4.17 4.85
C THR A 201 0.87 5.18 5.79
N THR A 202 2.19 5.21 5.90
CA THR A 202 2.92 6.16 6.74
C THR A 202 2.91 7.58 6.17
N THR A 203 2.87 7.71 4.85
CA THR A 203 2.63 8.99 4.18
C THR A 203 1.26 9.56 4.54
N MET A 204 0.21 8.72 4.60
CA MET A 204 -1.13 9.13 5.06
C MET A 204 -1.10 9.60 6.51
N MET A 205 -0.44 8.85 7.42
CA MET A 205 -0.26 9.27 8.81
C MET A 205 0.37 10.65 8.91
N TRP A 206 1.41 10.89 8.11
CA TRP A 206 2.10 12.16 8.09
C TRP A 206 1.26 13.32 7.54
N ILE A 207 0.47 13.08 6.48
CA ILE A 207 -0.47 14.08 5.93
C ILE A 207 -1.54 14.42 6.96
N ASP A 208 -2.03 13.42 7.70
CA ASP A 208 -3.05 13.57 8.75
C ASP A 208 -2.51 14.23 10.04
N GLY A 209 -1.21 14.58 10.08
CA GLY A 209 -0.57 15.32 11.17
C GLY A 209 0.10 14.44 12.23
N VAL A 210 0.21 13.14 12.04
CA VAL A 210 0.98 12.25 12.93
C VAL A 210 2.46 12.69 12.91
N ASN A 211 3.06 12.77 14.10
CA ASN A 211 4.46 13.15 14.21
C ASN A 211 5.36 12.08 13.56
N PRO A 212 6.25 12.46 12.62
CA PRO A 212 7.18 11.52 11.99
C PRO A 212 8.03 10.70 12.98
N LEU A 213 8.36 11.26 14.15
CA LEU A 213 9.16 10.57 15.16
C LEU A 213 8.41 9.37 15.76
N ASP A 214 7.08 9.47 15.90
CA ASP A 214 6.26 8.36 16.39
C ASP A 214 6.26 7.20 15.36
N VAL A 215 6.25 7.53 14.07
CA VAL A 215 6.32 6.52 12.99
C VAL A 215 7.70 5.86 12.93
N VAL A 216 8.78 6.59 13.17
CA VAL A 216 10.16 6.07 13.19
C VAL A 216 10.33 4.94 14.22
N GLU A 217 9.54 4.92 15.30
CA GLU A 217 9.58 3.84 16.30
C GLU A 217 9.27 2.46 15.70
N ALA A 218 8.54 2.40 14.58
CA ALA A 218 8.30 1.16 13.83
C ALA A 218 9.60 0.47 13.42
N TYR A 219 10.70 1.21 13.20
CA TYR A 219 11.99 0.61 12.83
C TYR A 219 12.57 -0.31 13.91
N VAL A 220 12.20 -0.14 15.17
CA VAL A 220 12.66 -1.05 16.24
C VAL A 220 12.16 -2.47 15.96
N ALA A 221 10.84 -2.62 15.77
CA ALA A 221 10.24 -3.91 15.47
C ALA A 221 10.62 -4.40 14.06
N ALA A 222 10.65 -3.52 13.07
CA ALA A 222 11.02 -3.82 11.70
C ALA A 222 12.45 -4.35 11.58
N SER A 223 13.41 -3.77 12.31
CA SER A 223 14.80 -4.23 12.32
C SER A 223 14.96 -5.60 12.96
N VAL A 224 14.26 -5.85 14.08
CA VAL A 224 14.24 -7.17 14.72
C VAL A 224 13.63 -8.22 13.77
N ALA A 225 12.49 -7.91 13.17
CA ALA A 225 11.86 -8.79 12.20
C ALA A 225 12.78 -9.08 11.01
N MET A 226 13.47 -8.04 10.49
CA MET A 226 14.43 -8.18 9.38
C MET A 226 15.53 -9.20 9.68
N VAL A 227 16.05 -9.25 10.91
CA VAL A 227 17.04 -10.23 11.33
C VAL A 227 16.41 -11.63 11.40
N ILE A 228 15.21 -11.73 11.99
CA ILE A 228 14.50 -13.00 12.22
C ILE A 228 14.13 -13.70 10.91
N PHE A 229 13.56 -12.98 9.93
CA PHE A 229 13.17 -13.58 8.66
C PHE A 229 14.28 -13.54 7.61
N GLY A 230 15.09 -12.47 7.61
CA GLY A 230 16.07 -12.21 6.56
C GLY A 230 17.24 -13.18 6.57
N ILE A 231 17.76 -13.56 7.76
CA ILE A 231 18.86 -14.53 7.86
C ILE A 231 18.44 -15.91 7.36
N PRO A 232 17.32 -16.52 7.85
CA PRO A 232 16.87 -17.81 7.32
C PRO A 232 16.59 -17.80 5.81
N ALA A 233 15.96 -16.74 5.31
CA ALA A 233 15.67 -16.58 3.89
C ALA A 233 16.96 -16.52 3.04
N ALA A 234 17.97 -15.78 3.50
CA ALA A 234 19.25 -15.67 2.83
C ALA A 234 20.03 -17.00 2.83
N LEU A 235 20.01 -17.74 3.94
CA LEU A 235 20.60 -19.08 4.03
C LEU A 235 19.90 -20.06 3.10
N GLN A 236 18.57 -20.06 3.07
CA GLN A 236 17.76 -20.89 2.18
C GLN A 236 18.01 -20.57 0.72
N GLN A 237 18.09 -19.28 0.36
CA GLN A 237 18.41 -18.85 -1.00
C GLN A 237 19.82 -19.29 -1.41
N HIS A 238 20.80 -19.12 -0.53
CA HIS A 238 22.18 -19.54 -0.80
C HIS A 238 22.29 -21.04 -1.05
N ALA A 239 21.58 -21.85 -0.26
CA ALA A 239 21.52 -23.30 -0.45
C ALA A 239 20.82 -23.70 -1.77
N TYR A 240 19.78 -22.92 -2.18
CA TYR A 240 19.03 -23.16 -3.41
C TYR A 240 19.78 -22.70 -4.66
N SER A 241 20.33 -21.49 -4.63
CA SER A 241 21.16 -20.91 -5.70
C SER A 241 22.05 -19.81 -5.09
N PRO A 242 23.38 -20.03 -5.05
CA PRO A 242 24.30 -19.02 -4.55
C PRO A 242 24.37 -17.80 -5.49
N ILE A 243 24.84 -16.67 -4.97
CA ILE A 243 25.08 -15.45 -5.75
C ILE A 243 26.15 -15.72 -6.82
N THR A 244 25.88 -15.23 -8.00
CA THR A 244 26.83 -15.22 -9.11
C THR A 244 26.97 -13.80 -9.60
N LYS A 245 28.18 -13.23 -9.49
CA LYS A 245 28.47 -11.88 -10.00
C LYS A 245 29.00 -12.00 -11.42
N ASP A 246 28.26 -11.50 -12.37
CA ASP A 246 28.81 -11.21 -13.68
C ASP A 246 29.35 -9.78 -13.60
N ALA A 247 30.66 -9.60 -13.77
CA ALA A 247 31.28 -8.28 -13.80
C ALA A 247 30.61 -7.46 -14.91
N ALA A 248 29.76 -6.53 -14.55
CA ALA A 248 29.21 -5.53 -15.48
C ALA A 248 30.22 -4.37 -15.57
N PRO A 249 31.08 -4.33 -16.59
CA PRO A 249 32.09 -3.27 -16.69
C PRO A 249 31.43 -1.97 -17.12
N GLY A 250 31.69 -0.88 -16.40
CA GLY A 250 31.48 0.46 -16.91
C GLY A 250 30.11 1.09 -16.72
N ILE A 251 29.27 0.63 -15.75
CA ILE A 251 28.04 1.32 -15.40
C ILE A 251 28.37 2.72 -14.85
N ARG A 252 27.89 3.77 -15.53
CA ARG A 252 28.02 5.15 -15.04
C ARG A 252 26.71 5.58 -14.42
N ILE A 253 26.77 6.08 -13.17
CA ILE A 253 25.62 6.68 -12.48
C ILE A 253 25.23 7.98 -13.15
N ASP A 254 23.93 8.19 -13.40
CA ASP A 254 23.38 9.48 -13.76
C ASP A 254 23.09 10.31 -12.50
N TRP A 255 24.10 11.03 -12.04
CA TRP A 255 24.01 11.89 -10.85
C TRP A 255 22.96 12.99 -10.98
N THR A 256 22.63 13.40 -12.20
CA THR A 256 21.56 14.38 -12.42
C THR A 256 20.21 13.80 -12.02
N ARG A 257 19.94 12.52 -12.38
CA ARG A 257 18.71 11.83 -11.94
C ARG A 257 18.67 11.63 -10.42
N VAL A 258 19.80 11.30 -9.81
CA VAL A 258 19.92 11.23 -8.34
C VAL A 258 19.56 12.57 -7.70
N GLY A 259 20.06 13.68 -8.26
CA GLY A 259 19.73 15.02 -7.83
C GLY A 259 18.23 15.35 -7.98
N VAL A 260 17.59 14.88 -9.05
CA VAL A 260 16.13 15.03 -9.26
C VAL A 260 15.35 14.27 -8.18
N VAL A 261 15.73 13.03 -7.88
CA VAL A 261 15.10 12.23 -6.80
C VAL A 261 15.25 12.96 -5.46
N ALA A 262 16.45 13.40 -5.13
CA ALA A 262 16.70 14.13 -3.89
C ALA A 262 15.90 15.44 -3.81
N LEU A 263 15.77 16.18 -4.91
CA LEU A 263 14.96 17.40 -4.97
C LEU A 263 13.48 17.13 -4.72
N ILE A 264 12.91 16.09 -5.33
CA ILE A 264 11.48 15.72 -5.15
C ILE A 264 11.22 15.33 -3.70
N LEU A 265 12.08 14.50 -3.10
CA LEU A 265 11.95 14.09 -1.70
C LEU A 265 12.12 15.30 -0.76
N ALA A 266 13.12 16.14 -0.97
CA ALA A 266 13.33 17.34 -0.18
C ALA A 266 12.15 18.31 -0.25
N ALA A 267 11.54 18.46 -1.43
CA ALA A 267 10.35 19.31 -1.61
C ALA A 267 9.14 18.76 -0.83
N ALA A 268 8.90 17.43 -0.87
CA ALA A 268 7.83 16.79 -0.11
C ALA A 268 8.02 16.99 1.40
N ILE A 269 9.24 16.69 1.90
CA ILE A 269 9.60 16.82 3.31
C ILE A 269 9.49 18.28 3.77
N ALA A 270 10.07 19.22 3.02
CA ALA A 270 10.06 20.63 3.38
C ALA A 270 8.63 21.18 3.41
N ALA A 271 7.80 20.87 2.40
CA ALA A 271 6.41 21.32 2.36
C ALA A 271 5.62 20.78 3.56
N ASN A 272 5.76 19.50 3.87
CA ASN A 272 5.04 18.90 5.00
C ASN A 272 5.50 19.51 6.33
N VAL A 273 6.81 19.57 6.59
CA VAL A 273 7.35 20.16 7.83
C VAL A 273 6.89 21.61 7.98
N ILE A 274 6.97 22.42 6.92
CA ILE A 274 6.56 23.84 6.98
C ILE A 274 5.08 23.96 7.27
N ILE A 275 4.23 23.21 6.58
CA ILE A 275 2.77 23.28 6.76
C ILE A 275 2.40 22.81 8.17
N ASN A 276 2.84 21.64 8.61
CA ASN A 276 2.42 21.09 9.89
C ASN A 276 2.98 21.83 11.11
N THR A 277 4.18 22.46 10.98
CA THR A 277 4.79 23.17 12.11
C THR A 277 4.46 24.65 12.16
N ARG A 278 4.36 25.33 11.00
CA ARG A 278 4.18 26.79 10.95
C ARG A 278 2.80 27.24 10.51
N TYR A 279 2.10 26.44 9.74
CA TYR A 279 0.83 26.82 9.12
C TYR A 279 -0.22 25.70 9.19
N PRO A 280 -0.43 25.02 10.35
CA PRO A 280 -1.33 23.88 10.44
C PRO A 280 -2.75 24.21 9.97
N GLN A 281 -3.22 25.45 10.19
CA GLN A 281 -4.53 25.93 9.74
C GLN A 281 -4.69 26.02 8.21
N LEU A 282 -3.62 25.88 7.44
CA LEU A 282 -3.65 25.84 5.97
C LEU A 282 -3.63 24.40 5.45
N GLY A 283 -3.20 23.43 6.27
CA GLY A 283 -3.09 22.04 5.89
C GLY A 283 -4.37 21.46 5.32
N ASP A 284 -5.51 21.82 5.88
CA ASP A 284 -6.84 21.35 5.46
C ASP A 284 -7.46 22.17 4.31
N LYS A 285 -6.75 23.19 3.80
CA LYS A 285 -7.31 24.10 2.78
C LYS A 285 -6.76 23.85 1.38
N PHE A 286 -5.55 23.33 1.27
CA PHE A 286 -4.89 23.11 -0.01
C PHE A 286 -3.88 21.96 0.05
N PRO A 287 -3.73 21.12 -1.01
CA PRO A 287 -2.82 19.99 -1.05
C PRO A 287 -1.37 20.42 -1.29
N PHE A 288 -0.75 21.11 -0.32
CA PHE A 288 0.58 21.71 -0.43
C PHE A 288 1.68 20.70 -0.71
N ILE A 289 1.61 19.50 -0.13
CA ILE A 289 2.67 18.49 -0.24
C ILE A 289 2.68 17.93 -1.67
N GLY A 290 1.51 17.54 -2.18
CA GLY A 290 1.37 17.11 -3.57
C GLY A 290 1.79 18.20 -4.55
N ALA A 291 1.39 19.45 -4.31
CA ALA A 291 1.78 20.58 -5.15
C ALA A 291 3.30 20.81 -5.15
N ALA A 292 3.98 20.72 -3.99
CA ALA A 292 5.44 20.87 -3.89
C ALA A 292 6.17 19.77 -4.68
N VAL A 293 5.73 18.53 -4.59
CA VAL A 293 6.27 17.41 -5.38
C VAL A 293 6.14 17.69 -6.87
N TRP A 294 4.97 18.12 -7.33
CA TRP A 294 4.75 18.42 -8.75
C TRP A 294 5.54 19.63 -9.23
N ILE A 295 5.69 20.67 -8.42
CA ILE A 295 6.56 21.81 -8.72
C ILE A 295 8.01 21.33 -8.87
N ALA A 296 8.51 20.50 -7.97
CA ALA A 296 9.86 19.95 -8.06
C ALA A 296 10.08 19.12 -9.33
N ILE A 297 9.10 18.26 -9.70
CA ILE A 297 9.15 17.48 -10.92
C ILE A 297 9.20 18.41 -12.16
N LEU A 298 8.33 19.40 -12.24
CA LEU A 298 8.27 20.31 -13.38
C LEU A 298 9.53 21.18 -13.50
N VAL A 299 10.09 21.64 -12.39
CA VAL A 299 11.35 22.38 -12.35
C VAL A 299 12.53 21.50 -12.78
N ALA A 300 12.52 20.22 -12.42
CA ALA A 300 13.57 19.29 -12.79
C ALA A 300 13.40 18.72 -14.24
N ALA A 301 12.21 18.80 -14.82
CA ALA A 301 11.92 18.24 -16.15
C ALA A 301 12.85 18.71 -17.30
N PRO A 302 13.33 19.97 -17.34
CA PRO A 302 14.32 20.39 -18.32
C PRO A 302 15.67 19.71 -18.17
N LEU A 303 16.06 19.30 -16.94
CA LEU A 303 17.35 18.63 -16.65
C LEU A 303 17.29 17.16 -17.08
N ARG A 304 16.21 16.49 -16.70
CA ARG A 304 15.93 15.09 -17.03
C ARG A 304 14.42 14.93 -17.23
N LYS A 305 14.01 14.64 -18.45
CA LYS A 305 12.61 14.47 -18.81
C LYS A 305 12.00 13.29 -18.04
N PRO A 306 10.88 13.50 -17.32
CA PRO A 306 10.13 12.42 -16.69
C PRO A 306 9.47 11.50 -17.73
N GLU A 307 9.26 10.25 -17.39
CA GLU A 307 8.53 9.29 -18.24
C GLU A 307 7.00 9.46 -18.07
N TRP A 308 6.44 10.45 -18.75
CA TRP A 308 5.00 10.79 -18.66
C TRP A 308 4.05 9.64 -19.02
N ARG A 309 4.54 8.63 -19.76
CA ARG A 309 3.74 7.45 -20.14
C ARG A 309 3.37 6.56 -18.97
N LEU A 310 4.03 6.71 -17.83
CA LEU A 310 3.69 6.00 -16.58
C LEU A 310 2.41 6.52 -15.94
N LEU A 311 2.10 7.82 -16.13
CA LEU A 311 0.99 8.48 -15.46
C LEU A 311 -0.38 7.81 -15.65
N PRO A 312 -0.80 7.36 -16.85
CA PRO A 312 -2.10 6.69 -17.00
C PRO A 312 -2.22 5.40 -16.18
N GLY A 313 -1.12 4.65 -16.05
CA GLY A 313 -1.08 3.44 -15.20
C GLY A 313 -1.11 3.79 -13.73
N ALA A 314 -0.24 4.71 -13.29
CA ALA A 314 -0.18 5.21 -11.93
C ALA A 314 -1.52 5.83 -11.49
N PHE A 315 -2.18 6.60 -12.37
CA PHE A 315 -3.50 7.18 -12.10
C PHE A 315 -4.58 6.13 -11.82
N LYS A 316 -4.62 5.04 -12.60
CA LYS A 316 -5.56 3.94 -12.35
C LYS A 316 -5.32 3.29 -10.98
N GLY A 317 -4.06 3.05 -10.63
CA GLY A 317 -3.67 2.56 -9.30
C GLY A 317 -4.05 3.54 -8.20
N SER A 318 -3.77 4.82 -8.38
CA SER A 318 -4.13 5.86 -7.41
C SER A 318 -5.65 5.96 -7.21
N VAL A 319 -6.45 5.96 -8.28
CA VAL A 319 -7.93 5.98 -8.16
C VAL A 319 -8.45 4.76 -7.42
N PHE A 320 -7.86 3.59 -7.63
CA PHE A 320 -8.17 2.39 -6.85
C PHE A 320 -7.94 2.62 -5.35
N LEU A 321 -6.75 3.09 -4.96
CA LEU A 321 -6.41 3.33 -3.55
C LEU A 321 -7.28 4.43 -2.93
N LEU A 322 -7.46 5.55 -3.62
CA LEU A 322 -8.30 6.65 -3.15
C LEU A 322 -9.77 6.23 -2.96
N SER A 323 -10.28 5.32 -3.80
CA SER A 323 -11.62 4.77 -3.63
C SER A 323 -11.75 3.98 -2.32
N LEU A 324 -10.74 3.20 -1.95
CA LEU A 324 -10.73 2.45 -0.69
C LEU A 324 -10.57 3.37 0.53
N ILE A 325 -9.73 4.40 0.42
CA ILE A 325 -9.57 5.41 1.47
C ILE A 325 -10.90 6.14 1.71
N LEU A 326 -11.59 6.54 0.64
CA LEU A 326 -12.89 7.18 0.75
C LEU A 326 -13.96 6.23 1.32
N CYS A 327 -13.91 4.92 1.02
CA CYS A 327 -14.75 3.95 1.72
C CYS A 327 -14.47 3.94 3.22
N ALA A 328 -13.20 3.90 3.62
CA ALA A 328 -12.78 3.86 5.02
C ALA A 328 -13.18 5.15 5.77
N SER A 329 -13.05 6.33 5.13
CA SER A 329 -13.41 7.61 5.74
C SER A 329 -14.91 7.74 6.03
N MET A 330 -15.75 6.97 5.36
CA MET A 330 -17.20 6.92 5.62
C MET A 330 -17.59 5.96 6.75
N MET A 331 -16.67 5.18 7.33
CA MET A 331 -17.01 4.20 8.37
C MET A 331 -17.34 4.86 9.72
N PRO A 332 -18.32 4.32 10.48
CA PRO A 332 -18.65 4.78 11.83
C PRO A 332 -17.64 4.25 12.86
N VAL A 333 -16.43 4.83 12.87
CA VAL A 333 -15.28 4.33 13.66
C VAL A 333 -15.51 4.36 15.18
N GLU A 334 -16.44 5.18 15.65
CA GLU A 334 -16.88 5.26 17.04
C GLU A 334 -17.52 3.96 17.55
N LYS A 335 -17.90 3.06 16.64
CA LYS A 335 -18.44 1.74 16.94
C LYS A 335 -17.38 0.63 16.95
N LEU A 336 -16.15 0.96 16.62
CA LEU A 336 -15.02 0.02 16.69
C LEU A 336 -14.55 -0.15 18.14
N PRO A 337 -13.91 -1.29 18.48
CA PRO A 337 -13.22 -1.42 19.75
C PRO A 337 -12.20 -0.29 19.93
N ALA A 338 -12.01 0.18 21.17
CA ALA A 338 -11.09 1.26 21.47
C ALA A 338 -9.68 0.96 20.95
N ALA A 339 -8.98 2.01 20.48
CA ALA A 339 -7.60 1.91 20.04
C ALA A 339 -6.72 1.35 21.17
N SER A 340 -5.92 0.35 20.85
CA SER A 340 -5.03 -0.35 21.76
C SER A 340 -3.98 -1.13 20.96
N TRP A 341 -2.95 -1.65 21.63
CA TRP A 341 -1.98 -2.52 20.96
C TRP A 341 -2.61 -3.81 20.41
N GLN A 342 -3.65 -4.34 21.09
CA GLN A 342 -4.36 -5.54 20.63
C GLN A 342 -5.14 -5.27 19.33
N THR A 343 -5.84 -4.14 19.26
CA THR A 343 -6.58 -3.76 18.05
C THR A 343 -5.63 -3.40 16.91
N ALA A 344 -4.50 -2.74 17.18
CA ALA A 344 -3.46 -2.49 16.18
C ALA A 344 -2.84 -3.79 15.65
N LEU A 345 -2.52 -4.75 16.52
CA LEU A 345 -2.06 -6.07 16.12
C LEU A 345 -3.13 -6.83 15.31
N GLY A 346 -4.39 -6.75 15.73
CA GLY A 346 -5.53 -7.30 14.99
C GLY A 346 -5.63 -6.72 13.57
N LEU A 347 -5.48 -5.41 13.41
CA LEU A 347 -5.43 -4.76 12.10
C LEU A 347 -4.24 -5.27 11.26
N GLY A 348 -3.08 -5.55 11.88
CA GLY A 348 -1.94 -6.19 11.22
C GLY A 348 -2.27 -7.57 10.64
N PHE A 349 -2.98 -8.43 11.38
CA PHE A 349 -3.45 -9.72 10.86
C PHE A 349 -4.52 -9.55 9.77
N VAL A 350 -5.39 -8.58 9.90
CA VAL A 350 -6.38 -8.25 8.86
C VAL A 350 -5.68 -7.76 7.59
N SER A 351 -4.57 -7.02 7.73
CA SER A 351 -3.72 -6.56 6.62
C SER A 351 -3.06 -7.70 5.83
N ALA A 352 -2.94 -8.89 6.42
CA ALA A 352 -2.48 -10.07 5.68
C ALA A 352 -3.41 -10.44 4.51
N VAL A 353 -4.69 -10.15 4.63
CA VAL A 353 -5.72 -10.50 3.62
C VAL A 353 -6.18 -9.27 2.83
N PHE A 354 -6.18 -8.11 3.48
CA PHE A 354 -6.63 -6.85 2.91
C PHE A 354 -5.46 -5.87 2.82
N ASP A 355 -5.46 -5.04 1.79
CA ASP A 355 -4.44 -4.01 1.61
C ASP A 355 -4.31 -3.13 2.88
N ASN A 356 -3.07 -2.76 3.23
CA ASN A 356 -2.74 -1.98 4.42
C ASN A 356 -3.34 -0.56 4.40
N ILE A 357 -3.52 0.03 3.22
CA ILE A 357 -3.94 1.43 3.04
C ILE A 357 -5.34 1.71 3.62
N PRO A 358 -6.41 0.97 3.27
CA PRO A 358 -7.74 1.23 3.82
C PRO A 358 -7.83 0.97 5.33
N LEU A 359 -7.01 0.07 5.87
CA LEU A 359 -6.96 -0.21 7.32
C LEU A 359 -6.29 0.95 8.07
N THR A 360 -5.23 1.52 7.51
CA THR A 360 -4.60 2.73 8.06
C THR A 360 -5.53 3.92 8.01
N ALA A 361 -6.27 4.11 6.90
CA ALA A 361 -7.29 5.18 6.81
C ALA A 361 -8.38 5.05 7.89
N LEU A 362 -8.81 3.81 8.16
CA LEU A 362 -9.76 3.53 9.24
C LEU A 362 -9.19 3.86 10.62
N ALA A 363 -7.93 3.48 10.86
CA ALA A 363 -7.24 3.74 12.13
C ALA A 363 -6.98 5.25 12.35
N LEU A 364 -6.60 5.99 11.31
CA LEU A 364 -6.43 7.44 11.36
C LEU A 364 -7.73 8.13 11.74
N LYS A 365 -8.83 7.75 11.11
CA LYS A 365 -10.15 8.29 11.44
C LYS A 365 -10.56 7.97 12.88
N GLN A 366 -10.21 6.80 13.42
CA GLN A 366 -10.49 6.43 14.80
C GLN A 366 -9.62 7.20 15.78
N GLY A 367 -8.33 7.37 15.48
CA GLY A 367 -7.34 7.98 16.36
C GLY A 367 -6.94 7.14 17.57
N GLY A 368 -6.01 7.65 18.38
CA GLY A 368 -5.65 7.09 19.69
C GLY A 368 -4.74 5.87 19.65
N TYR A 369 -4.15 5.51 18.53
CA TYR A 369 -3.19 4.43 18.40
C TYR A 369 -1.76 4.89 18.75
N ASP A 370 -0.95 3.92 19.18
CA ASP A 370 0.51 4.00 19.07
C ASP A 370 0.86 3.88 17.57
N TRP A 371 1.27 5.00 16.99
CA TRP A 371 1.44 5.10 15.54
C TRP A 371 2.62 4.30 15.02
N GLY A 372 3.71 4.19 15.79
CA GLY A 372 4.85 3.36 15.44
C GLY A 372 4.48 1.88 15.42
N PHE A 373 3.79 1.42 16.46
CA PHE A 373 3.31 0.05 16.53
C PHE A 373 2.30 -0.26 15.42
N LEU A 374 1.34 0.64 15.18
CA LEU A 374 0.33 0.47 14.12
C LEU A 374 0.98 0.44 12.74
N ALA A 375 1.90 1.37 12.45
CA ALA A 375 2.61 1.43 11.17
C ALA A 375 3.34 0.13 10.87
N TYR A 376 4.06 -0.41 11.87
CA TYR A 376 4.70 -1.71 11.74
C TYR A 376 3.69 -2.85 11.58
N ALA A 377 2.69 -2.93 12.46
CA ALA A 377 1.74 -4.05 12.47
C ALA A 377 0.98 -4.14 11.13
N VAL A 378 0.46 -3.03 10.63
CA VAL A 378 -0.33 -2.98 9.39
C VAL A 378 0.57 -3.08 8.15
N GLY A 379 1.69 -2.35 8.13
CA GLY A 379 2.63 -2.38 7.01
C GLY A 379 3.27 -3.76 6.83
N PHE A 380 3.83 -4.33 7.91
CA PHE A 380 4.44 -5.66 7.86
C PHE A 380 3.41 -6.79 7.71
N GLY A 381 2.20 -6.63 8.26
CA GLY A 381 1.11 -7.59 8.15
C GLY A 381 0.77 -7.96 6.71
N GLY A 382 0.80 -6.99 5.81
CA GLY A 382 0.61 -7.19 4.37
C GLY A 382 1.64 -8.12 3.71
N SER A 383 2.72 -8.49 4.42
CA SER A 383 3.73 -9.42 3.91
C SER A 383 3.39 -10.90 4.13
N MET A 384 2.38 -11.21 4.95
CA MET A 384 2.06 -12.59 5.34
C MET A 384 1.49 -13.42 4.17
N ILE A 385 0.81 -12.77 3.22
CA ILE A 385 0.23 -13.43 2.04
C ILE A 385 0.64 -12.62 0.80
N TRP A 386 0.92 -13.29 -0.32
CA TRP A 386 1.44 -12.65 -1.54
C TRP A 386 0.54 -11.51 -2.10
N PHE A 387 -0.75 -11.52 -1.82
CA PHE A 387 -1.71 -10.48 -2.23
C PHE A 387 -2.09 -9.52 -1.10
N GLY A 388 -1.53 -9.66 0.09
CA GLY A 388 -1.82 -8.81 1.25
C GLY A 388 -1.25 -7.39 1.15
N SER A 389 -0.31 -7.17 0.22
CA SER A 389 0.21 -5.82 -0.07
C SER A 389 0.43 -5.62 -1.56
N SER A 390 0.39 -4.36 -1.98
CA SER A 390 0.67 -3.97 -3.37
C SER A 390 2.07 -4.38 -3.83
N ALA A 391 3.07 -4.38 -2.93
CA ALA A 391 4.42 -4.88 -3.19
C ALA A 391 4.44 -6.39 -3.48
N GLY A 392 3.68 -7.18 -2.72
CA GLY A 392 3.53 -8.62 -2.93
C GLY A 392 2.88 -8.93 -4.28
N VAL A 393 1.80 -8.22 -4.62
CA VAL A 393 1.13 -8.35 -5.93
C VAL A 393 2.07 -8.01 -7.08
N ALA A 394 2.82 -6.90 -6.98
CA ALA A 394 3.76 -6.48 -8.01
C ALA A 394 4.88 -7.52 -8.22
N LEU A 395 5.51 -7.98 -7.13
CA LEU A 395 6.56 -8.98 -7.20
C LEU A 395 6.06 -10.31 -7.75
N SER A 396 4.85 -10.75 -7.37
CA SER A 396 4.25 -11.99 -7.89
C SER A 396 3.83 -11.92 -9.36
N ASN A 397 3.72 -10.74 -9.94
CA ASN A 397 3.56 -10.58 -11.38
C ASN A 397 4.89 -10.75 -12.14
N MET A 398 6.00 -10.40 -11.50
CA MET A 398 7.36 -10.66 -12.00
C MET A 398 7.74 -12.15 -11.86
N PHE A 399 7.30 -12.79 -10.78
CA PHE A 399 7.56 -14.19 -10.44
C PHE A 399 6.22 -14.94 -10.28
N PRO A 400 5.64 -15.47 -11.38
CA PRO A 400 4.33 -16.15 -11.33
C PRO A 400 4.27 -17.34 -10.36
N GLU A 401 5.39 -18.00 -10.12
CA GLU A 401 5.52 -19.09 -9.15
C GLU A 401 5.26 -18.66 -7.70
N ALA A 402 5.44 -17.39 -7.37
CA ALA A 402 5.14 -16.84 -6.05
C ALA A 402 3.63 -16.80 -5.74
N LYS A 403 2.75 -16.95 -6.74
CA LYS A 403 1.29 -17.01 -6.55
C LYS A 403 0.77 -18.37 -6.07
N SER A 404 1.62 -19.37 -6.04
CA SER A 404 1.24 -20.73 -5.68
C SER A 404 1.19 -20.92 -4.16
N VAL A 405 0.00 -20.82 -3.58
CA VAL A 405 -0.26 -21.15 -2.16
C VAL A 405 -0.33 -22.66 -1.93
N GLY A 406 -0.36 -23.47 -2.98
CA GLY A 406 -0.65 -24.92 -2.90
C GLY A 406 0.24 -25.84 -3.71
N ASP A 407 1.19 -25.36 -4.49
CA ASP A 407 2.01 -26.23 -5.33
C ASP A 407 3.25 -26.72 -4.56
N ARG A 408 3.09 -27.86 -3.86
CA ARG A 408 4.18 -28.56 -3.13
C ARG A 408 5.24 -29.18 -4.07
N LYS A 409 5.16 -28.98 -5.38
CA LYS A 409 6.07 -29.57 -6.36
C LYS A 409 7.36 -28.80 -6.60
N SER A 410 7.50 -27.60 -6.04
CA SER A 410 8.74 -26.81 -6.12
C SER A 410 9.65 -26.94 -4.89
N VAL A 411 9.42 -27.93 -4.03
CA VAL A 411 10.22 -28.22 -2.82
C VAL A 411 10.83 -29.62 -2.97
N VAL A 412 11.47 -29.89 -4.09
CA VAL A 412 12.46 -31.03 -4.23
C VAL A 412 13.65 -30.52 -4.98
#